data_2e2fbe7a8e10600c12e593c5040dee12
#
_entry.id   2e2fbe7a8e10600c12e593c5040dee12
#
_cell.length_a   1.000
_cell.length_b   1.000
_cell.length_c   1.000
_cell.angle_alpha   90.00
_cell.angle_beta   90.00
_cell.angle_gamma   90.00
#
_symmetry.space_group_name_H-M   'P 1'
#
loop_
_entity.id
_entity.type
_entity.pdbx_description
1 polymer ?
#
loop_
_entity_poly.entity_id
_entity_poly.type
_entity_poly.pdbx_seq_one_letter_code
_entity_poly.pdbx_strand_id
1 'polypeptide(L)'
;NKVFNGAGIRFNYTGIDYDGMLKNFDNMKRHTFDLRVNMDLAKWLSSEISVNYQLETADNRDFKGDSNRNPMRAIMNMPRDVVMEELLPWKRETGEAFTRGNGFYNPYWLLNEISNGDGRNNFRGNLTLNIKPIQGMNIRLRASVEKANKNGWKFDNYYTMWDIDGQYETFREASNNYNYEGVISYNRNIKKVSLSANLGTSMQKNDWYKLWNQVSQLAAPDVKSLSNNASILSGTESVNAKEKQSVFGMLSLGYHGLFVDGTFRNDWSSSLPKANNSYFYASGSASAVLTEIFPKLKSKTFSFAKLRGSIARVGNDAGFDRLINSYSYGGLFRNDMAWFQGDAVRKNPNLKPETTISKEIGAEVRLLDGRLTADVTYYDKYTRDQIVESELSYLSNYQRVIINSGKISNKGWEISVSGVPVKVKNF
;
A
#
# COMPACT_ATOMS: atom_id res chain seq x y z
N ASN A 1 -24.90 -3.85 -18.68
CA ASN A 1 -25.67 -3.06 -17.71
C ASN A 1 -27.15 -3.34 -17.92
N LYS A 2 -27.85 -3.85 -16.91
CA LYS A 2 -29.30 -3.93 -16.88
C LYS A 2 -29.80 -3.07 -15.71
N VAL A 3 -30.80 -2.24 -15.97
CA VAL A 3 -31.51 -1.47 -14.95
C VAL A 3 -32.90 -2.10 -14.83
N PHE A 4 -33.21 -2.61 -13.64
CA PHE A 4 -34.55 -3.07 -13.26
C PHE A 4 -35.17 -1.98 -12.38
N ASN A 5 -36.51 -1.96 -12.20
CA ASN A 5 -37.14 -1.02 -11.30
C ASN A 5 -36.48 -1.04 -9.91
N GLY A 6 -35.72 0.03 -9.59
CA GLY A 6 -34.97 0.16 -8.34
C GLY A 6 -33.66 -0.61 -8.22
N ALA A 7 -33.17 -1.28 -9.27
CA ALA A 7 -31.89 -2.03 -9.24
C ALA A 7 -31.09 -1.83 -10.53
N GLY A 8 -29.81 -1.59 -10.38
CA GLY A 8 -28.83 -1.56 -11.45
C GLY A 8 -27.77 -2.65 -11.24
N ILE A 9 -27.53 -3.47 -12.26
CA ILE A 9 -26.50 -4.52 -12.23
C ILE A 9 -25.50 -4.25 -13.32
N ARG A 10 -24.21 -4.26 -12.95
CA ARG A 10 -23.09 -4.17 -13.89
C ARG A 10 -22.18 -5.35 -13.65
N PHE A 11 -21.92 -6.11 -14.70
CA PHE A 11 -20.88 -7.14 -14.73
C PHE A 11 -19.83 -6.75 -15.76
N ASN A 12 -18.57 -6.95 -15.42
CA ASN A 12 -17.44 -6.75 -16.30
C ASN A 12 -16.46 -7.93 -16.15
N TYR A 13 -15.93 -8.36 -17.27
CA TYR A 13 -14.85 -9.36 -17.34
C TYR A 13 -13.70 -8.77 -18.13
N THR A 14 -12.49 -8.94 -17.60
CA THR A 14 -11.24 -8.55 -18.27
C THR A 14 -10.30 -9.75 -18.26
N GLY A 15 -9.89 -10.18 -19.45
CA GLY A 15 -8.84 -11.16 -19.65
C GLY A 15 -7.57 -10.47 -20.15
N ILE A 16 -6.44 -10.83 -19.59
CA ILE A 16 -5.11 -10.42 -20.04
C ILE A 16 -4.33 -11.71 -20.27
N ASP A 17 -3.79 -11.86 -21.48
CA ASP A 17 -2.80 -12.86 -21.84
C ASP A 17 -1.56 -12.10 -22.30
N TYR A 18 -0.47 -12.26 -21.58
CA TYR A 18 0.75 -11.50 -21.78
C TYR A 18 1.91 -12.49 -21.97
N ASP A 19 2.55 -12.41 -23.11
CA ASP A 19 3.86 -12.97 -23.37
C ASP A 19 4.91 -11.88 -23.19
N GLY A 20 5.93 -12.17 -22.40
CA GLY A 20 6.96 -11.23 -22.07
C GLY A 20 7.92 -10.93 -23.21
N MET A 21 8.98 -10.20 -22.87
CA MET A 21 9.99 -9.78 -23.84
C MET A 21 10.88 -10.92 -24.29
N LEU A 22 11.05 -11.94 -23.46
CA LEU A 22 11.87 -13.11 -23.73
C LEU A 22 11.00 -14.22 -24.34
N LYS A 23 11.23 -14.51 -25.62
CA LYS A 23 10.42 -15.47 -26.39
C LYS A 23 10.32 -16.82 -25.70
N ASN A 24 9.09 -17.30 -25.48
CA ASN A 24 8.74 -18.57 -24.84
C ASN A 24 9.28 -18.75 -23.41
N PHE A 25 9.62 -17.66 -22.71
CA PHE A 25 10.19 -17.75 -21.38
C PHE A 25 9.19 -17.26 -20.32
N ASP A 26 8.77 -16.01 -20.40
CA ASP A 26 7.91 -15.37 -19.42
C ASP A 26 6.48 -15.20 -19.96
N ASN A 27 5.50 -15.62 -19.20
CA ASN A 27 4.09 -15.42 -19.51
C ASN A 27 3.27 -15.05 -18.29
N MET A 28 2.12 -14.44 -18.52
CA MET A 28 1.15 -14.15 -17.47
C MET A 28 -0.26 -14.20 -18.03
N LYS A 29 -1.15 -14.91 -17.34
CA LYS A 29 -2.59 -14.91 -17.59
C LYS A 29 -3.33 -14.35 -16.41
N ARG A 30 -4.23 -13.38 -16.66
CA ARG A 30 -5.04 -12.76 -15.63
C ARG A 30 -6.49 -12.68 -16.06
N HIS A 31 -7.37 -13.13 -15.19
CA HIS A 31 -8.81 -13.03 -15.34
C HIS A 31 -9.37 -12.20 -14.19
N THR A 32 -10.10 -11.16 -14.52
CA THR A 32 -10.73 -10.26 -13.54
C THR A 32 -12.23 -10.22 -13.78
N PHE A 33 -12.99 -10.48 -12.74
CA PHE A 33 -14.45 -10.45 -12.72
C PHE A 33 -14.91 -9.35 -11.79
N ASP A 34 -15.69 -8.41 -12.30
CA ASP A 34 -16.25 -7.31 -11.52
C ASP A 34 -17.77 -7.41 -11.55
N LEU A 35 -18.40 -7.40 -10.41
CA LEU A 35 -19.84 -7.30 -10.22
C LEU A 35 -20.16 -6.09 -9.35
N ARG A 36 -21.03 -5.22 -9.82
CA ARG A 36 -21.62 -4.14 -9.01
C ARG A 36 -23.12 -4.20 -9.10
N VAL A 37 -23.75 -4.15 -7.95
CA VAL A 37 -25.21 -4.14 -7.80
C VAL A 37 -25.59 -2.95 -6.94
N ASN A 38 -26.43 -2.06 -7.47
CA ASN A 38 -27.04 -0.97 -6.73
C ASN A 38 -28.53 -1.23 -6.64
N MET A 39 -29.11 -1.13 -5.45
CA MET A 39 -30.52 -1.41 -5.22
C MET A 39 -31.14 -0.34 -4.32
N ASP A 40 -32.27 0.18 -4.73
CA ASP A 40 -33.15 0.97 -3.89
C ASP A 40 -34.17 0.01 -3.24
N LEU A 41 -33.88 -0.44 -2.00
CA LEU A 41 -34.69 -1.41 -1.25
C LEU A 41 -35.99 -0.76 -0.74
N ALA A 42 -35.90 0.53 -0.41
CA ALA A 42 -37.02 1.38 -0.02
C ALA A 42 -36.69 2.84 -0.30
N LYS A 43 -37.65 3.75 -0.23
CA LYS A 43 -37.45 5.21 -0.41
C LYS A 43 -36.37 5.78 0.56
N TRP A 44 -36.18 5.12 1.68
CA TRP A 44 -35.25 5.51 2.74
C TRP A 44 -34.04 4.59 2.86
N LEU A 45 -33.96 3.50 2.08
CA LEU A 45 -32.88 2.49 2.16
C LEU A 45 -32.38 2.13 0.77
N SER A 46 -31.09 2.35 0.54
CA SER A 46 -30.39 1.85 -0.65
C SER A 46 -29.17 1.03 -0.27
N SER A 47 -28.80 0.09 -1.12
CA SER A 47 -27.62 -0.74 -0.96
C SER A 47 -26.75 -0.73 -2.21
N GLU A 48 -25.45 -0.80 -2.01
CA GLU A 48 -24.45 -1.02 -3.04
C GLU A 48 -23.58 -2.22 -2.66
N ILE A 49 -23.53 -3.20 -3.55
CA ILE A 49 -22.65 -4.36 -3.42
C ILE A 49 -21.65 -4.31 -4.57
N SER A 50 -20.38 -4.44 -4.26
CA SER A 50 -19.34 -4.64 -5.28
C SER A 50 -18.47 -5.82 -4.93
N VAL A 51 -18.21 -6.67 -5.92
CA VAL A 51 -17.32 -7.83 -5.83
C VAL A 51 -16.34 -7.75 -6.98
N ASN A 52 -15.07 -7.84 -6.65
CA ASN A 52 -13.98 -8.01 -7.61
C ASN A 52 -13.25 -9.31 -7.28
N TYR A 53 -13.08 -10.16 -8.28
CA TYR A 53 -12.31 -11.39 -8.14
C TYR A 53 -11.29 -11.49 -9.26
N GLN A 54 -10.03 -11.69 -8.89
CA GLN A 54 -8.91 -11.77 -9.81
C GLN A 54 -8.18 -13.09 -9.62
N LEU A 55 -7.98 -13.78 -10.72
CA LEU A 55 -7.10 -14.95 -10.85
C LEU A 55 -5.92 -14.56 -11.74
N GLU A 56 -4.72 -14.87 -11.28
CA GLU A 56 -3.50 -14.64 -12.06
C GLU A 56 -2.56 -15.81 -11.90
N THR A 57 -1.99 -16.26 -13.03
CA THR A 57 -0.89 -17.21 -13.07
C THR A 57 0.24 -16.61 -13.90
N ALA A 58 1.46 -16.85 -13.51
CA ALA A 58 2.63 -16.46 -14.28
C ALA A 58 3.73 -17.48 -14.13
N ASP A 59 4.36 -17.82 -15.26
CA ASP A 59 5.56 -18.63 -15.31
C ASP A 59 6.75 -17.73 -15.66
N ASN A 60 7.89 -18.01 -15.05
CA ASN A 60 9.15 -17.29 -15.26
C ASN A 60 9.03 -15.76 -15.19
N ARG A 61 8.25 -15.30 -14.19
CA ARG A 61 8.14 -13.84 -13.94
C ARG A 61 9.53 -13.23 -13.79
N ASP A 62 9.77 -12.14 -14.48
CA ASP A 62 11.05 -11.44 -14.53
C ASP A 62 11.65 -11.18 -13.15
N PHE A 63 12.92 -11.48 -13.03
CA PHE A 63 13.70 -11.07 -11.87
C PHE A 63 14.12 -9.60 -12.02
N LYS A 64 13.93 -8.84 -10.95
CA LYS A 64 14.18 -7.39 -10.97
C LYS A 64 15.67 -7.05 -10.82
N GLY A 65 16.07 -5.97 -11.50
CA GLY A 65 17.30 -5.23 -11.27
C GLY A 65 18.56 -6.09 -11.36
N ASP A 66 19.32 -6.10 -10.27
CA ASP A 66 20.63 -6.74 -10.14
C ASP A 66 20.60 -8.23 -9.71
N SER A 67 19.44 -8.88 -9.75
CA SER A 67 19.36 -10.31 -9.47
C SER A 67 20.24 -11.14 -10.40
N ASN A 68 21.01 -12.07 -9.86
CA ASN A 68 21.82 -13.01 -10.63
C ASN A 68 20.97 -13.89 -11.56
N ARG A 69 19.68 -14.05 -11.26
CA ARG A 69 18.69 -14.80 -12.05
C ARG A 69 18.13 -14.01 -13.23
N ASN A 70 18.49 -12.70 -13.37
CA ASN A 70 17.98 -11.85 -14.45
C ASN A 70 18.79 -12.03 -15.73
N PRO A 71 18.23 -12.63 -16.82
CA PRO A 71 18.96 -12.83 -18.07
C PRO A 71 19.43 -11.52 -18.70
N MET A 72 18.66 -10.43 -18.58
CA MET A 72 19.04 -9.13 -19.11
C MET A 72 20.27 -8.54 -18.39
N ARG A 73 20.37 -8.75 -17.06
CA ARG A 73 21.58 -8.37 -16.33
C ARG A 73 22.81 -9.15 -16.80
N ALA A 74 22.63 -10.45 -17.07
CA ALA A 74 23.72 -11.27 -17.61
C ALA A 74 24.21 -10.74 -18.96
N ILE A 75 23.30 -10.40 -19.87
CA ILE A 75 23.60 -9.80 -21.17
C ILE A 75 24.31 -8.45 -21.00
N MET A 76 23.83 -7.57 -20.11
CA MET A 76 24.42 -6.25 -19.89
C MET A 76 25.82 -6.29 -19.27
N ASN A 77 26.11 -7.31 -18.48
CA ASN A 77 27.41 -7.51 -17.83
C ASN A 77 28.37 -8.37 -18.65
N MET A 78 27.95 -8.86 -19.81
CA MET A 78 28.77 -9.69 -20.68
C MET A 78 29.89 -8.85 -21.32
N PRO A 79 31.13 -9.38 -21.40
CA PRO A 79 32.19 -8.74 -22.13
C PRO A 79 31.83 -8.48 -23.60
N ARG A 80 32.30 -7.37 -24.16
CA ARG A 80 31.90 -6.94 -25.51
C ARG A 80 32.42 -7.84 -26.64
N ASP A 81 33.45 -8.63 -26.36
CA ASP A 81 34.09 -9.59 -27.28
C ASP A 81 33.39 -10.95 -27.28
N VAL A 82 32.39 -11.15 -26.44
CA VAL A 82 31.59 -12.39 -26.38
C VAL A 82 30.42 -12.32 -27.34
N VAL A 83 30.34 -13.25 -28.26
CA VAL A 83 29.22 -13.41 -29.18
C VAL A 83 28.24 -14.42 -28.58
N MET A 84 26.94 -14.11 -28.63
CA MET A 84 25.89 -14.92 -27.99
C MET A 84 25.89 -16.38 -28.47
N GLU A 85 26.15 -16.61 -29.75
CA GLU A 85 26.20 -17.96 -30.36
C GLU A 85 27.32 -18.84 -29.78
N GLU A 86 28.41 -18.21 -29.32
CA GLU A 86 29.54 -18.92 -28.68
C GLU A 86 29.19 -19.44 -27.26
N LEU A 87 28.08 -19.01 -26.71
CA LEU A 87 27.58 -19.46 -25.40
C LEU A 87 26.70 -20.70 -25.49
N LEU A 88 26.57 -21.28 -26.70
CA LEU A 88 25.86 -22.51 -26.94
C LEU A 88 26.85 -23.69 -27.22
N PRO A 89 26.53 -24.90 -26.76
CA PRO A 89 25.41 -25.22 -25.88
C PRO A 89 25.60 -24.64 -24.48
N TRP A 90 24.52 -24.15 -23.82
CA TRP A 90 24.61 -23.54 -22.50
C TRP A 90 25.05 -24.48 -21.38
N LYS A 91 24.99 -25.79 -21.64
CA LYS A 91 25.31 -26.90 -20.73
C LYS A 91 26.36 -27.79 -21.37
N ARG A 92 27.38 -28.13 -20.61
CA ARG A 92 28.42 -29.09 -21.01
C ARG A 92 27.88 -30.51 -20.92
N GLU A 93 28.55 -31.49 -21.54
CA GLU A 93 28.23 -32.92 -21.40
C GLU A 93 28.27 -33.41 -19.97
N THR A 94 29.11 -32.81 -19.12
CA THR A 94 29.17 -33.04 -17.66
C THR A 94 27.96 -32.52 -16.89
N GLY A 95 27.06 -31.74 -17.54
CA GLY A 95 25.91 -31.09 -16.91
C GLY A 95 26.18 -29.67 -16.37
N GLU A 96 27.43 -29.24 -16.33
CA GLU A 96 27.86 -27.94 -15.83
C GLU A 96 27.49 -26.78 -16.77
N ALA A 97 27.29 -25.59 -16.20
CA ALA A 97 27.08 -24.39 -16.99
C ALA A 97 28.28 -24.11 -17.91
N PHE A 98 28.02 -23.89 -19.19
CA PHE A 98 29.04 -23.41 -20.10
C PHE A 98 29.25 -21.90 -19.88
N THR A 99 30.46 -21.51 -19.52
CA THR A 99 30.86 -20.11 -19.39
C THR A 99 32.15 -19.88 -20.15
N ARG A 100 32.28 -18.73 -20.84
CA ARG A 100 33.51 -18.29 -21.45
C ARG A 100 34.24 -17.33 -20.50
N GLY A 101 35.19 -17.87 -19.75
CA GLY A 101 35.95 -17.08 -18.75
C GLY A 101 35.22 -16.90 -17.41
N ASN A 102 35.90 -16.25 -16.48
CA ASN A 102 35.36 -16.04 -15.14
C ASN A 102 34.59 -14.72 -15.06
N GLY A 103 33.42 -14.75 -14.48
CA GLY A 103 32.77 -13.54 -13.95
C GLY A 103 31.45 -13.09 -14.60
N PHE A 104 30.92 -13.79 -15.61
CA PHE A 104 29.57 -13.49 -16.09
C PHE A 104 28.72 -14.77 -16.21
N TYR A 105 27.41 -14.59 -16.03
CA TYR A 105 26.45 -15.67 -16.15
C TYR A 105 26.07 -15.89 -17.61
N ASN A 106 26.00 -17.17 -18.05
CA ASN A 106 25.49 -17.48 -19.37
C ASN A 106 23.98 -17.18 -19.44
N PRO A 107 23.50 -16.24 -20.28
CA PRO A 107 22.08 -15.93 -20.39
C PRO A 107 21.21 -17.11 -20.77
N TYR A 108 21.71 -18.01 -21.64
CA TYR A 108 20.99 -19.23 -22.02
C TYR A 108 20.84 -20.21 -20.87
N TRP A 109 21.81 -20.28 -19.94
CA TRP A 109 21.66 -21.05 -18.71
C TRP A 109 20.49 -20.51 -17.90
N LEU A 110 20.41 -19.18 -17.73
CA LEU A 110 19.36 -18.54 -16.95
C LEU A 110 17.95 -18.77 -17.55
N LEU A 111 17.87 -18.86 -18.87
CA LEU A 111 16.60 -19.12 -19.57
C LEU A 111 16.16 -20.60 -19.53
N ASN A 112 17.08 -21.55 -19.39
CA ASN A 112 16.77 -22.97 -19.51
C ASN A 112 16.83 -23.72 -18.17
N GLU A 113 17.71 -23.32 -17.25
CA GLU A 113 17.97 -24.06 -16.02
C GLU A 113 17.44 -23.34 -14.76
N ILE A 114 17.02 -22.08 -14.89
CA ILE A 114 16.39 -21.29 -13.84
C ILE A 114 14.92 -21.08 -14.19
N SER A 115 14.04 -21.30 -13.22
CA SER A 115 12.62 -21.10 -13.45
C SER A 115 11.88 -20.70 -12.18
N ASN A 116 10.74 -20.05 -12.35
CA ASN A 116 9.83 -19.73 -11.27
C ASN A 116 8.38 -19.75 -11.77
N GLY A 117 7.43 -19.90 -10.85
CA GLY A 117 6.03 -19.76 -11.15
C GLY A 117 5.29 -19.22 -9.96
N ASP A 118 4.30 -18.38 -10.19
CA ASP A 118 3.39 -17.93 -9.14
C ASP A 118 1.93 -17.88 -9.59
N GLY A 119 1.04 -18.14 -8.63
CA GLY A 119 -0.40 -17.95 -8.78
C GLY A 119 -0.89 -16.95 -7.73
N ARG A 120 -1.86 -16.11 -8.12
CA ARG A 120 -2.49 -15.12 -7.24
C ARG A 120 -3.99 -15.17 -7.34
N ASN A 121 -4.65 -15.17 -6.19
CA ASN A 121 -6.09 -15.11 -6.07
C ASN A 121 -6.45 -13.93 -5.17
N ASN A 122 -7.05 -12.89 -5.75
CA ASN A 122 -7.47 -11.71 -5.01
C ASN A 122 -8.99 -11.61 -5.03
N PHE A 123 -9.57 -11.47 -3.86
CA PHE A 123 -10.99 -11.22 -3.67
C PHE A 123 -11.18 -9.90 -2.94
N ARG A 124 -12.04 -9.01 -3.48
CA ARG A 124 -12.48 -7.79 -2.84
C ARG A 124 -14.01 -7.75 -2.84
N GLY A 125 -14.59 -7.64 -1.66
CA GLY A 125 -16.03 -7.49 -1.47
C GLY A 125 -16.33 -6.22 -0.70
N ASN A 126 -17.32 -5.45 -1.14
CA ASN A 126 -17.84 -4.29 -0.42
C ASN A 126 -19.35 -4.34 -0.38
N LEU A 127 -19.90 -4.07 0.80
CA LEU A 127 -21.32 -3.82 1.03
C LEU A 127 -21.46 -2.42 1.64
N THR A 128 -22.27 -1.58 1.04
CA THR A 128 -22.65 -0.27 1.58
C THR A 128 -24.18 -0.20 1.70
N LEU A 129 -24.66 0.17 2.88
CA LEU A 129 -26.04 0.51 3.12
C LEU A 129 -26.16 2.00 3.40
N ASN A 130 -27.05 2.69 2.72
CA ASN A 130 -27.41 4.09 2.97
C ASN A 130 -28.84 4.15 3.44
N ILE A 131 -29.03 4.68 4.66
CA ILE A 131 -30.31 4.80 5.33
C ILE A 131 -30.60 6.29 5.50
N LYS A 132 -31.73 6.75 4.96
CA LYS A 132 -32.18 8.16 5.01
C LYS A 132 -33.45 8.26 5.87
N PRO A 133 -33.33 8.25 7.22
CA PRO A 133 -34.50 8.17 8.11
C PRO A 133 -35.34 9.45 8.10
N ILE A 134 -34.71 10.61 7.95
CA ILE A 134 -35.34 11.92 7.86
C ILE A 134 -34.60 12.81 6.85
N GLN A 135 -35.25 13.88 6.43
CA GLN A 135 -34.63 14.84 5.51
C GLN A 135 -33.35 15.46 6.09
N GLY A 136 -32.28 15.43 5.31
CA GLY A 136 -30.95 15.94 5.71
C GLY A 136 -30.08 14.91 6.44
N MET A 137 -30.61 13.79 6.91
CA MET A 137 -29.87 12.74 7.62
C MET A 137 -29.57 11.56 6.71
N ASN A 138 -28.34 11.07 6.77
CA ASN A 138 -27.92 9.83 6.11
C ASN A 138 -27.04 9.02 7.07
N ILE A 139 -27.40 7.75 7.26
CA ILE A 139 -26.59 6.77 7.99
C ILE A 139 -25.99 5.83 6.94
N ARG A 140 -24.67 5.80 6.85
CA ARG A 140 -23.93 4.91 5.97
C ARG A 140 -23.26 3.83 6.79
N LEU A 141 -23.55 2.58 6.47
CA LEU A 141 -22.85 1.41 6.99
C LEU A 141 -22.08 0.78 5.85
N ARG A 142 -20.79 0.54 6.05
CA ARG A 142 -19.91 -0.11 5.07
C ARG A 142 -19.18 -1.27 5.71
N ALA A 143 -19.19 -2.40 5.02
CA ALA A 143 -18.31 -3.53 5.31
C ALA A 143 -17.49 -3.85 4.05
N SER A 144 -16.19 -3.96 4.19
CA SER A 144 -15.30 -4.37 3.11
C SER A 144 -14.35 -5.47 3.56
N VAL A 145 -14.08 -6.40 2.65
CA VAL A 145 -13.11 -7.46 2.82
C VAL A 145 -12.22 -7.52 1.58
N GLU A 146 -10.92 -7.60 1.82
CA GLU A 146 -9.94 -7.89 0.78
C GLU A 146 -9.10 -9.07 1.24
N LYS A 147 -9.03 -10.11 0.40
CA LYS A 147 -8.20 -11.28 0.60
C LYS A 147 -7.28 -11.44 -0.60
N ALA A 148 -5.99 -11.42 -0.35
CA ALA A 148 -4.97 -11.64 -1.36
C ALA A 148 -4.17 -12.88 -0.98
N ASN A 149 -4.19 -13.89 -1.84
CA ASN A 149 -3.38 -15.09 -1.67
C ASN A 149 -2.40 -15.18 -2.84
N LYS A 150 -1.16 -15.48 -2.51
CA LYS A 150 -0.11 -15.73 -3.48
C LYS A 150 0.62 -17.00 -3.07
N ASN A 151 0.81 -17.90 -4.02
CA ASN A 151 1.64 -19.09 -3.87
C ASN A 151 2.55 -19.22 -5.08
N GLY A 152 3.71 -19.80 -4.87
CA GLY A 152 4.65 -19.96 -5.96
C GLY A 152 5.86 -20.78 -5.56
N TRP A 153 6.75 -20.91 -6.52
CA TRP A 153 7.97 -21.66 -6.40
C TRP A 153 9.10 -21.00 -7.21
N LYS A 154 10.35 -21.32 -6.83
CA LYS A 154 11.55 -20.98 -7.61
C LYS A 154 12.47 -22.19 -7.65
N PHE A 155 13.17 -22.34 -8.75
CA PHE A 155 14.07 -23.45 -9.00
C PHE A 155 15.35 -22.96 -9.66
N ASP A 156 16.48 -23.29 -9.07
CA ASP A 156 17.80 -23.16 -9.65
C ASP A 156 18.35 -24.58 -9.80
N ASN A 157 18.67 -24.99 -11.01
CA ASN A 157 19.14 -26.35 -11.25
C ASN A 157 20.58 -26.54 -10.76
N TYR A 158 21.01 -27.80 -10.69
CA TYR A 158 22.42 -28.15 -10.42
C TYR A 158 23.38 -27.36 -11.29
N TYR A 159 24.59 -27.11 -10.76
CA TYR A 159 25.67 -26.36 -11.43
C TYR A 159 25.34 -24.90 -11.75
N THR A 160 24.31 -24.37 -11.13
CA THR A 160 24.08 -22.93 -11.17
C THR A 160 25.23 -22.20 -10.47
N MET A 161 25.82 -21.20 -11.11
CA MET A 161 27.10 -20.60 -10.75
C MET A 161 27.19 -20.07 -9.32
N TRP A 162 26.05 -19.63 -8.73
CA TRP A 162 25.95 -19.17 -7.33
C TRP A 162 25.41 -20.24 -6.38
N ASP A 163 24.99 -21.40 -6.91
CA ASP A 163 24.41 -22.49 -6.13
C ASP A 163 24.63 -23.82 -6.87
N ILE A 164 25.83 -24.41 -6.69
CA ILE A 164 26.26 -25.60 -7.46
C ILE A 164 25.36 -26.79 -7.22
N ASP A 165 24.85 -26.95 -6.02
CA ASP A 165 23.99 -28.07 -5.63
C ASP A 165 22.51 -27.83 -5.99
N GLY A 166 22.21 -26.66 -6.54
CA GLY A 166 20.86 -26.25 -6.90
C GLY A 166 19.94 -26.03 -5.71
N GLN A 167 18.81 -25.38 -5.94
CA GLN A 167 17.83 -25.12 -4.90
C GLN A 167 16.39 -25.15 -5.41
N TYR A 168 15.47 -25.44 -4.51
CA TYR A 168 14.04 -25.35 -4.75
C TYR A 168 13.35 -24.66 -3.60
N GLU A 169 12.62 -23.59 -3.93
CA GLU A 169 11.85 -22.81 -2.95
C GLU A 169 10.36 -22.92 -3.24
N THR A 170 9.55 -23.00 -2.20
CA THR A 170 8.10 -22.76 -2.29
C THR A 170 7.69 -21.70 -1.30
N PHE A 171 6.68 -20.91 -1.66
CA PHE A 171 6.13 -19.91 -0.75
C PHE A 171 4.61 -19.82 -0.86
N ARG A 172 3.99 -19.48 0.26
CA ARG A 172 2.59 -19.10 0.34
C ARG A 172 2.46 -17.83 1.17
N GLU A 173 1.84 -16.82 0.60
CA GLU A 173 1.55 -15.55 1.26
C GLU A 173 0.04 -15.32 1.25
N ALA A 174 -0.52 -14.89 2.38
CA ALA A 174 -1.92 -14.53 2.49
C ALA A 174 -2.03 -13.20 3.23
N SER A 175 -2.87 -12.31 2.73
CA SER A 175 -3.20 -11.03 3.37
C SER A 175 -4.70 -10.88 3.40
N ASN A 176 -5.25 -10.64 4.59
CA ASN A 176 -6.67 -10.41 4.80
C ASN A 176 -6.86 -9.04 5.43
N ASN A 177 -7.62 -8.18 4.77
CA ASN A 177 -7.96 -6.86 5.25
C ASN A 177 -9.48 -6.77 5.42
N TYR A 178 -9.91 -6.45 6.61
CA TYR A 178 -11.32 -6.21 6.94
C TYR A 178 -11.48 -4.76 7.38
N ASN A 179 -12.49 -4.09 6.87
CA ASN A 179 -12.82 -2.73 7.25
C ASN A 179 -14.33 -2.59 7.42
N TYR A 180 -14.73 -2.14 8.60
CA TYR A 180 -16.11 -1.84 8.96
C TYR A 180 -16.20 -0.36 9.31
N GLU A 181 -17.19 0.33 8.77
CA GLU A 181 -17.38 1.76 8.98
C GLU A 181 -18.88 2.06 9.16
N GLY A 182 -19.20 2.86 10.15
CA GLY A 182 -20.51 3.46 10.34
C GLY A 182 -20.37 4.98 10.44
N VAL A 183 -21.14 5.72 9.64
CA VAL A 183 -21.15 7.19 9.65
C VAL A 183 -22.58 7.70 9.65
N ILE A 184 -22.88 8.58 10.59
CA ILE A 184 -24.12 9.36 10.63
C ILE A 184 -23.77 10.76 10.13
N SER A 185 -24.45 11.21 9.08
CA SER A 185 -24.30 12.53 8.47
C SER A 185 -25.60 13.30 8.58
N TYR A 186 -25.51 14.56 8.95
CA TYR A 186 -26.65 15.48 8.96
C TYR A 186 -26.28 16.77 8.25
N ASN A 187 -27.03 17.10 7.19
CA ASN A 187 -26.81 18.30 6.39
C ASN A 187 -28.11 19.11 6.33
N ARG A 188 -28.05 20.37 6.70
CA ARG A 188 -29.21 21.25 6.68
C ARG A 188 -28.83 22.71 6.39
N ASN A 189 -29.63 23.34 5.56
CA ASN A 189 -29.59 24.78 5.40
C ASN A 189 -30.72 25.41 6.20
N ILE A 190 -30.37 26.28 7.17
CA ILE A 190 -31.29 27.01 8.03
C ILE A 190 -31.14 28.49 7.69
N LYS A 191 -32.05 29.02 6.88
CA LYS A 191 -31.96 30.40 6.33
C LYS A 191 -30.61 30.59 5.60
N LYS A 192 -29.72 31.40 6.15
CA LYS A 192 -28.40 31.72 5.57
C LYS A 192 -27.26 30.86 6.18
N VAL A 193 -27.59 29.97 7.13
CA VAL A 193 -26.62 29.08 7.77
C VAL A 193 -26.65 27.72 7.10
N SER A 194 -25.51 27.24 6.61
CA SER A 194 -25.31 25.86 6.23
C SER A 194 -24.66 25.09 7.39
N LEU A 195 -25.24 23.95 7.73
CA LEU A 195 -24.76 23.03 8.76
C LEU A 195 -24.49 21.67 8.13
N SER A 196 -23.30 21.15 8.34
CA SER A 196 -22.93 19.76 8.02
C SER A 196 -22.25 19.14 9.24
N ALA A 197 -22.79 18.04 9.75
CA ALA A 197 -22.23 17.30 10.87
C ALA A 197 -22.09 15.83 10.50
N ASN A 198 -20.95 15.24 10.83
CA ASN A 198 -20.68 13.82 10.65
C ASN A 198 -20.14 13.24 11.95
N LEU A 199 -20.62 12.08 12.33
CA LEU A 199 -20.09 11.27 13.44
C LEU A 199 -19.93 9.83 12.93
N GLY A 200 -18.76 9.25 13.16
CA GLY A 200 -18.48 7.93 12.65
C GLY A 200 -17.60 7.09 13.56
N THR A 201 -17.62 5.80 13.28
CA THR A 201 -16.73 4.80 13.87
C THR A 201 -16.21 3.91 12.77
N SER A 202 -14.98 3.41 12.93
CA SER A 202 -14.42 2.41 12.03
C SER A 202 -13.58 1.38 12.78
N MET A 203 -13.54 0.16 12.25
CA MET A 203 -12.69 -0.93 12.70
C MET A 203 -11.94 -1.48 11.48
N GLN A 204 -10.63 -1.59 11.59
CA GLN A 204 -9.76 -2.17 10.58
C GLN A 204 -8.99 -3.32 11.19
N LYS A 205 -8.98 -4.46 10.51
CA LYS A 205 -8.19 -5.63 10.89
C LYS A 205 -7.37 -6.09 9.68
N ASN A 206 -6.07 -6.20 9.85
CA ASN A 206 -5.13 -6.65 8.84
C ASN A 206 -4.38 -7.85 9.37
N ASP A 207 -4.55 -9.00 8.71
CA ASP A 207 -3.83 -10.24 9.03
C ASP A 207 -2.91 -10.56 7.84
N TRP A 208 -1.67 -10.89 8.13
CA TRP A 208 -0.70 -11.31 7.13
C TRP A 208 -0.02 -12.60 7.57
N TYR A 209 0.11 -13.52 6.62
CA TYR A 209 0.71 -14.84 6.81
C TYR A 209 1.69 -15.11 5.68
N LYS A 210 2.85 -15.66 6.01
CA LYS A 210 3.82 -16.15 5.05
C LYS A 210 4.38 -17.47 5.53
N LEU A 211 4.34 -18.48 4.66
CA LEU A 211 5.08 -19.73 4.76
C LEU A 211 6.09 -19.76 3.61
N TRP A 212 7.33 -20.06 3.94
CA TRP A 212 8.41 -20.24 2.97
C TRP A 212 9.19 -21.49 3.32
N ASN A 213 9.47 -22.32 2.32
CA ASN A 213 10.26 -23.54 2.44
C ASN A 213 11.33 -23.54 1.38
N GLN A 214 12.52 -24.06 1.70
CA GLN A 214 13.65 -24.17 0.81
C GLN A 214 14.39 -25.47 1.00
N VAL A 215 14.71 -26.10 -0.11
CA VAL A 215 15.75 -27.12 -0.27
C VAL A 215 16.97 -26.42 -0.83
N SER A 216 18.08 -26.39 -0.09
CA SER A 216 19.33 -25.72 -0.48
C SER A 216 20.30 -26.62 -1.22
N GLN A 217 20.07 -27.92 -1.22
CA GLN A 217 20.85 -28.94 -1.96
C GLN A 217 19.88 -29.99 -2.50
N LEU A 218 19.76 -30.04 -3.80
CA LEU A 218 18.92 -31.03 -4.45
C LEU A 218 19.58 -32.43 -4.34
N ALA A 219 18.82 -33.50 -4.33
CA ALA A 219 19.34 -34.85 -4.41
C ALA A 219 19.56 -35.33 -5.85
N ALA A 220 18.82 -34.73 -6.79
CA ALA A 220 18.94 -35.04 -8.23
C ALA A 220 18.65 -33.77 -9.07
N PRO A 221 19.30 -33.60 -10.25
CA PRO A 221 19.01 -32.50 -11.15
C PRO A 221 17.58 -32.60 -11.73
N ASP A 222 17.09 -31.48 -12.25
CA ASP A 222 15.82 -31.35 -13.02
C ASP A 222 14.53 -31.69 -12.25
N VAL A 223 14.57 -32.01 -10.95
CA VAL A 223 13.42 -32.39 -10.13
C VAL A 223 12.97 -31.23 -9.22
N LYS A 224 11.82 -30.63 -9.52
CA LYS A 224 11.22 -29.51 -8.79
C LYS A 224 10.30 -30.02 -7.66
N SER A 225 10.87 -30.43 -6.54
CA SER A 225 10.13 -30.98 -5.40
C SER A 225 10.87 -30.69 -4.09
N LEU A 226 10.13 -30.41 -3.02
CA LEU A 226 10.70 -30.33 -1.66
C LEU A 226 11.25 -31.68 -1.16
N SER A 227 10.80 -32.79 -1.72
CA SER A 227 11.33 -34.15 -1.41
C SER A 227 12.66 -34.43 -2.11
N ASN A 228 13.03 -33.63 -3.12
CA ASN A 228 14.34 -33.71 -3.79
C ASN A 228 15.40 -32.97 -2.96
N ASN A 229 15.74 -33.56 -1.81
CA ASN A 229 16.51 -32.89 -0.76
C ASN A 229 17.67 -33.76 -0.30
N ALA A 230 18.90 -33.32 -0.50
CA ALA A 230 20.13 -33.93 0.01
C ALA A 230 20.58 -33.31 1.35
N SER A 231 19.94 -32.23 1.80
CA SER A 231 20.26 -31.53 3.05
C SER A 231 19.04 -31.41 3.97
N ILE A 232 19.08 -30.53 4.95
CA ILE A 232 17.94 -30.28 5.83
C ILE A 232 16.99 -29.28 5.14
N LEU A 233 15.71 -29.62 5.06
CA LEU A 233 14.68 -28.70 4.61
C LEU A 233 14.58 -27.49 5.56
N SER A 234 14.77 -26.29 5.02
CA SER A 234 14.56 -25.05 5.75
C SER A 234 13.14 -24.54 5.57
N GLY A 235 12.51 -24.08 6.64
CA GLY A 235 11.18 -23.49 6.58
C GLY A 235 11.07 -22.29 7.52
N THR A 236 10.31 -21.28 7.10
CA THR A 236 10.00 -20.12 7.93
C THR A 236 8.51 -19.81 7.84
N GLU A 237 7.88 -19.67 8.99
CA GLU A 237 6.50 -19.21 9.12
C GLU A 237 6.48 -17.85 9.80
N SER A 238 5.75 -16.91 9.24
CA SER A 238 5.59 -15.57 9.78
C SER A 238 4.11 -15.19 9.80
N VAL A 239 3.66 -14.70 10.94
CA VAL A 239 2.29 -14.24 11.16
C VAL A 239 2.33 -12.84 11.75
N ASN A 240 1.62 -11.92 11.13
CA ASN A 240 1.44 -10.56 11.63
C ASN A 240 -0.03 -10.19 11.63
N ALA A 241 -0.47 -9.53 12.68
CA ALA A 241 -1.83 -9.02 12.79
C ALA A 241 -1.83 -7.61 13.35
N LYS A 242 -2.72 -6.77 12.84
CA LYS A 242 -2.93 -5.41 13.33
C LYS A 242 -4.40 -5.07 13.32
N GLU A 243 -4.87 -4.53 14.42
CA GLU A 243 -6.21 -4.02 14.56
C GLU A 243 -6.19 -2.55 14.96
N LYS A 244 -7.09 -1.77 14.36
CA LYS A 244 -7.29 -0.36 14.69
C LYS A 244 -8.77 -0.05 14.75
N GLN A 245 -9.21 0.52 15.87
CA GLN A 245 -10.56 1.03 16.07
C GLN A 245 -10.50 2.55 16.14
N SER A 246 -11.56 3.22 15.69
CA SER A 246 -11.58 4.66 15.63
C SER A 246 -12.97 5.22 15.86
N VAL A 247 -13.04 6.36 16.52
CA VAL A 247 -14.22 7.23 16.58
C VAL A 247 -13.81 8.61 16.06
N PHE A 248 -14.63 9.18 15.19
CA PHE A 248 -14.32 10.46 14.56
C PHE A 248 -15.57 11.30 14.32
N GLY A 249 -15.37 12.60 14.24
CA GLY A 249 -16.43 13.52 13.91
C GLY A 249 -15.94 14.77 13.18
N MET A 250 -16.87 15.41 12.49
CA MET A 250 -16.67 16.65 11.76
C MET A 250 -17.92 17.54 11.92
N LEU A 251 -17.69 18.80 12.16
CA LEU A 251 -18.70 19.85 12.12
C LEU A 251 -18.24 20.95 11.17
N SER A 252 -19.10 21.31 10.21
CA SER A 252 -18.90 22.43 9.29
C SER A 252 -20.08 23.39 9.38
N LEU A 253 -19.76 24.66 9.57
CA LEU A 253 -20.70 25.77 9.64
C LEU A 253 -20.35 26.79 8.58
N GLY A 254 -21.34 27.16 7.74
CA GLY A 254 -21.21 28.21 6.75
C GLY A 254 -22.24 29.31 6.97
N TYR A 255 -21.82 30.56 6.89
CA TYR A 255 -22.69 31.72 6.96
C TYR A 255 -22.14 32.84 6.07
N HIS A 256 -22.89 33.21 5.04
CA HIS A 256 -22.64 34.40 4.20
C HIS A 256 -21.17 34.53 3.74
N GLY A 257 -20.62 33.45 3.14
CA GLY A 257 -19.23 33.41 2.67
C GLY A 257 -18.18 33.12 3.73
N LEU A 258 -18.56 32.99 5.01
CA LEU A 258 -17.71 32.52 6.10
C LEU A 258 -17.96 31.03 6.35
N PHE A 259 -16.88 30.26 6.49
CA PHE A 259 -16.95 28.82 6.79
C PHE A 259 -15.98 28.51 7.91
N VAL A 260 -16.43 27.69 8.86
CA VAL A 260 -15.62 27.19 9.98
C VAL A 260 -15.85 25.68 10.05
N ASP A 261 -14.75 24.92 10.04
CA ASP A 261 -14.76 23.48 10.14
C ASP A 261 -13.95 23.02 11.36
N GLY A 262 -14.47 22.04 12.05
CA GLY A 262 -13.79 21.37 13.13
C GLY A 262 -13.85 19.86 12.95
N THR A 263 -12.73 19.13 13.15
CA THR A 263 -12.72 17.68 13.15
C THR A 263 -12.04 17.13 14.40
N PHE A 264 -12.46 15.95 14.82
CA PHE A 264 -11.76 15.19 15.85
C PHE A 264 -11.71 13.71 15.47
N ARG A 265 -10.68 13.04 15.98
CA ARG A 265 -10.57 11.58 15.87
C ARG A 265 -9.79 11.04 17.06
N ASN A 266 -10.24 9.89 17.56
CA ASN A 266 -9.49 9.06 18.48
C ASN A 266 -9.30 7.68 17.87
N ASP A 267 -8.07 7.22 17.82
CA ASP A 267 -7.71 5.88 17.36
C ASP A 267 -7.18 5.04 18.52
N TRP A 268 -7.51 3.74 18.49
CA TRP A 268 -6.94 2.70 19.35
C TRP A 268 -6.25 1.69 18.43
N SER A 269 -4.95 1.52 18.58
CA SER A 269 -4.14 0.65 17.72
C SER A 269 -3.47 -0.46 18.51
N SER A 270 -3.57 -1.70 18.02
CA SER A 270 -2.89 -2.86 18.60
C SER A 270 -1.37 -2.84 18.38
N SER A 271 -0.85 -2.00 17.49
CA SER A 271 0.59 -1.84 17.24
C SER A 271 1.30 -0.94 18.24
N LEU A 272 0.56 -0.38 19.21
CA LEU A 272 1.09 0.41 20.31
C LEU A 272 0.83 -0.29 21.65
N PRO A 273 1.68 -0.05 22.67
CA PRO A 273 1.48 -0.64 24.00
C PRO A 273 0.19 -0.11 24.65
N LYS A 274 -0.43 -0.91 25.52
CA LYS A 274 -1.72 -0.56 26.18
C LYS A 274 -1.74 0.84 26.80
N ALA A 275 -0.61 1.31 27.33
CA ALA A 275 -0.50 2.65 27.93
C ALA A 275 -0.59 3.79 26.91
N ASN A 276 -0.29 3.53 25.62
CA ASN A 276 -0.22 4.53 24.56
C ASN A 276 -1.05 4.16 23.32
N ASN A 277 -1.87 3.12 23.37
CA ASN A 277 -2.61 2.64 22.22
C ASN A 277 -3.74 3.55 21.77
N SER A 278 -4.24 4.41 22.69
CA SER A 278 -5.27 5.42 22.43
C SER A 278 -4.62 6.77 22.19
N TYR A 279 -4.91 7.39 21.06
CA TYR A 279 -4.40 8.71 20.74
C TYR A 279 -5.45 9.58 20.04
N PHE A 280 -5.64 10.76 20.63
CA PHE A 280 -6.59 11.76 20.17
C PHE A 280 -5.90 12.83 19.32
N TYR A 281 -6.58 13.26 18.27
CA TYR A 281 -6.14 14.37 17.45
C TYR A 281 -7.33 15.12 16.85
N ALA A 282 -7.12 16.41 16.58
CA ALA A 282 -8.16 17.30 16.10
C ALA A 282 -7.61 18.31 15.10
N SER A 283 -8.49 18.88 14.29
CA SER A 283 -8.18 19.98 13.39
C SER A 283 -9.27 21.04 13.42
N GLY A 284 -8.87 22.27 13.07
CA GLY A 284 -9.78 23.36 12.83
C GLY A 284 -9.37 24.15 11.59
N SER A 285 -10.34 24.60 10.82
CA SER A 285 -10.12 25.46 9.68
C SER A 285 -11.17 26.58 9.63
N ALA A 286 -10.77 27.71 9.05
CA ALA A 286 -11.66 28.79 8.74
C ALA A 286 -11.37 29.32 7.35
N SER A 287 -12.41 29.69 6.62
CA SER A 287 -12.26 30.36 5.33
C SER A 287 -13.30 31.45 5.11
N ALA A 288 -12.90 32.48 4.36
CA ALA A 288 -13.72 33.65 4.05
C ALA A 288 -13.71 33.89 2.54
N VAL A 289 -14.88 33.80 1.90
CA VAL A 289 -15.07 34.17 0.50
C VAL A 289 -15.35 35.68 0.47
N LEU A 290 -14.30 36.46 0.29
CA LEU A 290 -14.36 37.91 0.40
C LEU A 290 -15.35 38.56 -0.61
N THR A 291 -15.48 37.98 -1.79
CA THR A 291 -16.42 38.43 -2.84
C THR A 291 -17.89 38.12 -2.50
N GLU A 292 -18.17 37.24 -1.54
CA GLU A 292 -19.53 37.01 -1.01
C GLU A 292 -19.81 37.89 0.20
N ILE A 293 -18.81 38.09 1.08
CA ILE A 293 -18.92 38.96 2.27
C ILE A 293 -19.03 40.41 1.85
N PHE A 294 -18.25 40.81 0.88
CA PHE A 294 -18.20 42.17 0.32
C PHE A 294 -18.54 42.16 -1.19
N PRO A 295 -19.83 42.09 -1.56
CA PRO A 295 -20.23 41.99 -2.98
C PRO A 295 -19.70 43.12 -3.87
N LYS A 296 -19.39 44.27 -3.30
CA LYS A 296 -18.79 45.42 -4.04
C LYS A 296 -17.38 45.14 -4.56
N LEU A 297 -16.66 44.16 -4.01
CA LEU A 297 -15.37 43.72 -4.52
C LEU A 297 -15.50 42.91 -5.81
N LYS A 298 -16.65 42.28 -6.03
CA LYS A 298 -16.87 41.43 -7.21
C LYS A 298 -17.05 42.28 -8.45
N SER A 299 -16.17 42.06 -9.43
CA SER A 299 -16.22 42.73 -10.74
C SER A 299 -15.81 41.72 -11.82
N LYS A 300 -15.93 42.13 -13.12
CA LYS A 300 -15.42 41.32 -14.24
C LYS A 300 -13.91 41.06 -14.12
N THR A 301 -13.16 42.03 -13.62
CA THR A 301 -11.71 41.90 -13.42
C THR A 301 -11.39 41.09 -12.18
N PHE A 302 -12.13 41.23 -11.08
CA PHE A 302 -11.90 40.56 -9.80
C PHE A 302 -13.14 39.74 -9.45
N SER A 303 -13.19 38.48 -9.96
CA SER A 303 -14.41 37.68 -9.96
C SER A 303 -14.58 36.87 -8.68
N PHE A 304 -13.48 36.49 -8.00
CA PHE A 304 -13.51 35.69 -6.79
C PHE A 304 -12.27 35.95 -5.96
N ALA A 305 -12.44 35.99 -4.63
CA ALA A 305 -11.35 36.00 -3.65
C ALA A 305 -11.74 35.22 -2.42
N LYS A 306 -10.84 34.34 -1.96
CA LYS A 306 -11.00 33.52 -0.76
C LYS A 306 -9.70 33.54 0.05
N LEU A 307 -9.83 33.71 1.34
CA LEU A 307 -8.76 33.47 2.33
C LEU A 307 -9.10 32.21 3.09
N ARG A 308 -8.07 31.44 3.48
CA ARG A 308 -8.21 30.24 4.30
C ARG A 308 -7.08 30.09 5.28
N GLY A 309 -7.36 29.50 6.43
CA GLY A 309 -6.36 29.12 7.42
C GLY A 309 -6.77 27.85 8.11
N SER A 310 -5.80 27.00 8.44
CA SER A 310 -6.04 25.76 9.15
C SER A 310 -4.93 25.42 10.13
N ILE A 311 -5.30 24.69 11.18
CA ILE A 311 -4.40 24.00 12.08
C ILE A 311 -4.89 22.59 12.27
N ALA A 312 -4.00 21.60 12.06
CA ALA A 312 -4.31 20.21 12.23
C ALA A 312 -3.25 19.50 13.07
N ARG A 313 -3.70 18.63 13.96
CA ARG A 313 -2.86 17.65 14.61
C ARG A 313 -3.27 16.26 14.10
N VAL A 314 -2.30 15.42 13.71
CA VAL A 314 -2.53 14.06 13.21
C VAL A 314 -1.62 13.10 13.96
N GLY A 315 -2.16 11.98 14.43
CA GLY A 315 -1.41 10.88 15.02
C GLY A 315 -1.14 9.79 14.00
N ASN A 316 -0.01 9.10 14.13
CA ASN A 316 0.32 7.89 13.36
C ASN A 316 0.86 6.82 14.30
N ASP A 317 0.45 5.56 14.09
CA ASP A 317 0.85 4.43 14.92
C ASP A 317 2.11 3.71 14.38
N ALA A 318 2.58 2.72 15.13
CA ALA A 318 3.73 1.90 14.73
C ALA A 318 3.36 0.86 13.66
N GLY A 319 4.37 0.36 12.96
CA GLY A 319 4.26 -0.85 12.14
C GLY A 319 4.07 -2.12 12.99
N PHE A 320 4.01 -3.27 12.30
CA PHE A 320 3.98 -4.57 12.96
C PHE A 320 5.26 -4.84 13.75
N ASP A 321 5.14 -5.68 14.78
CA ASP A 321 6.26 -6.32 15.49
C ASP A 321 7.33 -5.34 16.02
N ARG A 322 6.89 -4.24 16.67
CA ARG A 322 7.78 -3.19 17.19
C ARG A 322 7.91 -3.15 18.71
N LEU A 323 7.14 -3.97 19.43
CA LEU A 323 6.97 -3.84 20.89
C LEU A 323 7.76 -4.85 21.70
N ILE A 324 7.82 -6.12 21.28
CA ILE A 324 8.33 -7.25 22.07
C ILE A 324 9.40 -7.96 21.27
N ASN A 325 10.58 -8.13 21.87
CA ASN A 325 11.64 -8.94 21.30
C ASN A 325 11.29 -10.43 21.37
N SER A 326 11.69 -11.17 20.35
CA SER A 326 11.53 -12.61 20.22
C SER A 326 12.88 -13.30 20.06
N TYR A 327 12.85 -14.61 20.25
CA TYR A 327 14.00 -15.46 19.97
C TYR A 327 13.61 -16.47 18.90
N SER A 328 14.43 -16.61 17.89
CA SER A 328 14.31 -17.64 16.87
C SER A 328 15.26 -18.80 17.15
N TYR A 329 14.83 -20.00 16.81
CA TYR A 329 15.68 -21.17 16.87
C TYR A 329 16.82 -21.02 15.85
N GLY A 330 18.05 -21.03 16.31
CA GLY A 330 19.25 -20.85 15.48
C GLY A 330 19.88 -22.17 15.00
N GLY A 331 19.38 -23.33 15.49
CA GLY A 331 19.91 -24.63 15.15
C GLY A 331 20.47 -25.39 16.34
N LEU A 332 21.24 -26.43 16.07
CA LEU A 332 21.99 -27.21 17.09
C LEU A 332 23.46 -26.77 17.09
N PHE A 333 23.96 -26.37 18.23
CA PHE A 333 25.38 -26.20 18.48
C PHE A 333 25.98 -27.56 18.75
N ARG A 334 27.02 -27.95 17.99
CA ARG A 334 27.69 -29.27 18.07
C ARG A 334 26.74 -30.47 17.99
N ASN A 335 25.64 -30.32 17.19
CA ASN A 335 24.64 -31.34 16.90
C ASN A 335 23.77 -31.85 18.07
N ASP A 336 23.92 -31.30 19.28
CA ASP A 336 23.18 -31.77 20.45
C ASP A 336 22.55 -30.66 21.31
N MET A 337 23.04 -29.43 21.22
CA MET A 337 22.58 -28.31 22.03
C MET A 337 21.81 -27.27 21.20
N ALA A 338 20.51 -27.14 21.46
CA ALA A 338 19.70 -26.08 20.82
C ALA A 338 20.19 -24.70 21.25
N TRP A 339 20.40 -23.81 20.30
CA TRP A 339 20.66 -22.40 20.55
C TRP A 339 19.58 -21.50 19.95
N PHE A 340 19.41 -20.35 20.57
CA PHE A 340 18.41 -19.36 20.14
C PHE A 340 19.08 -18.03 19.83
N GLN A 341 18.67 -17.43 18.74
CA GLN A 341 19.11 -16.10 18.31
C GLN A 341 18.05 -15.08 18.68
N GLY A 342 18.45 -14.04 19.40
CA GLY A 342 17.60 -12.88 19.65
C GLY A 342 17.45 -11.99 18.42
N ASP A 343 16.44 -11.14 18.43
CA ASP A 343 16.25 -10.12 17.38
C ASP A 343 17.48 -9.22 17.27
N ALA A 344 17.87 -8.91 16.05
CA ALA A 344 18.94 -7.92 15.80
C ALA A 344 18.51 -6.48 16.14
N VAL A 345 17.21 -6.23 16.20
CA VAL A 345 16.62 -4.93 16.54
C VAL A 345 16.01 -4.97 17.93
N ARG A 346 16.47 -4.11 18.82
CA ARG A 346 15.86 -3.92 20.14
C ARG A 346 14.51 -3.22 19.98
N LYS A 347 13.43 -3.95 20.23
CA LYS A 347 12.05 -3.44 20.19
C LYS A 347 11.75 -2.59 21.44
N ASN A 348 10.71 -1.77 21.39
CA ASN A 348 10.41 -0.83 22.46
C ASN A 348 8.98 -1.01 23.00
N PRO A 349 8.81 -1.55 24.20
CA PRO A 349 7.50 -1.74 24.81
C PRO A 349 6.81 -0.44 25.25
N ASN A 350 7.48 0.71 25.17
CA ASN A 350 6.98 2.02 25.57
C ASN A 350 6.74 2.98 24.40
N LEU A 351 6.58 2.46 23.19
CA LEU A 351 6.34 3.28 21.99
C LEU A 351 5.12 4.19 22.16
N LYS A 352 5.27 5.41 21.67
CA LYS A 352 4.20 6.41 21.55
C LYS A 352 3.84 6.62 20.08
N PRO A 353 2.61 7.08 19.78
CA PRO A 353 2.26 7.47 18.43
C PRO A 353 3.08 8.70 18.00
N GLU A 354 3.46 8.73 16.74
CA GLU A 354 4.01 9.92 16.11
C GLU A 354 2.95 11.01 16.05
N THR A 355 3.35 12.26 16.20
CA THR A 355 2.43 13.40 16.12
C THR A 355 2.92 14.40 15.09
N THR A 356 2.09 14.68 14.09
CA THR A 356 2.32 15.74 13.10
C THR A 356 1.38 16.90 13.38
N ILE A 357 1.92 18.12 13.42
CA ILE A 357 1.16 19.36 13.50
C ILE A 357 1.42 20.15 12.23
N SER A 358 0.33 20.51 11.52
CA SER A 358 0.35 21.33 10.32
C SER A 358 -0.39 22.64 10.57
N LYS A 359 0.16 23.74 10.09
CA LYS A 359 -0.46 25.07 10.06
C LYS A 359 -0.37 25.57 8.63
N GLU A 360 -1.49 26.04 8.12
CA GLU A 360 -1.56 26.48 6.73
C GLU A 360 -2.35 27.80 6.64
N ILE A 361 -1.90 28.70 5.78
CA ILE A 361 -2.63 29.90 5.38
C ILE A 361 -2.55 30.01 3.86
N GLY A 362 -3.69 30.30 3.22
CA GLY A 362 -3.75 30.39 1.78
C GLY A 362 -4.73 31.43 1.29
N ALA A 363 -4.51 31.88 0.07
CA ALA A 363 -5.35 32.81 -0.65
C ALA A 363 -5.58 32.32 -2.07
N GLU A 364 -6.83 32.38 -2.52
CA GLU A 364 -7.23 32.11 -3.90
C GLU A 364 -7.88 33.35 -4.51
N VAL A 365 -7.44 33.72 -5.68
CA VAL A 365 -7.99 34.82 -6.46
C VAL A 365 -8.30 34.37 -7.87
N ARG A 366 -9.49 34.74 -8.37
CA ARG A 366 -9.87 34.53 -9.78
C ARG A 366 -10.13 35.88 -10.42
N LEU A 367 -9.47 36.10 -11.52
CA LEU A 367 -9.53 37.34 -12.30
C LEU A 367 -10.14 37.10 -13.69
N LEU A 368 -10.66 38.18 -14.31
CA LEU A 368 -11.16 38.17 -15.67
C LEU A 368 -12.27 37.12 -15.91
N ASP A 369 -13.30 37.13 -15.05
CA ASP A 369 -14.39 36.15 -15.04
C ASP A 369 -13.89 34.69 -14.93
N GLY A 370 -12.83 34.48 -14.15
CA GLY A 370 -12.24 33.15 -13.89
C GLY A 370 -11.25 32.69 -14.98
N ARG A 371 -10.89 33.53 -15.93
CA ARG A 371 -9.87 33.22 -16.95
C ARG A 371 -8.47 33.09 -16.40
N LEU A 372 -8.16 33.77 -15.30
CA LEU A 372 -6.91 33.69 -14.58
C LEU A 372 -7.20 33.32 -13.12
N THR A 373 -6.66 32.22 -12.62
CA THR A 373 -6.76 31.79 -11.24
C THR A 373 -5.36 31.70 -10.65
N ALA A 374 -5.16 32.31 -9.50
CA ALA A 374 -3.96 32.18 -8.70
C ALA A 374 -4.34 31.64 -7.30
N ASP A 375 -3.65 30.63 -6.85
CA ASP A 375 -3.74 30.05 -5.50
C ASP A 375 -2.35 30.04 -4.88
N VAL A 376 -2.23 30.57 -3.67
CA VAL A 376 -0.97 30.63 -2.92
C VAL A 376 -1.23 30.12 -1.52
N THR A 377 -0.43 29.15 -1.08
CA THR A 377 -0.50 28.59 0.27
C THR A 377 0.89 28.58 0.89
N TYR A 378 0.99 29.05 2.11
CA TYR A 378 2.14 28.84 2.98
C TYR A 378 1.80 27.76 4.01
N TYR A 379 2.71 26.80 4.22
CA TYR A 379 2.57 25.76 5.23
C TYR A 379 3.78 25.67 6.15
N ASP A 380 3.52 25.34 7.41
CA ASP A 380 4.51 24.98 8.43
C ASP A 380 4.06 23.68 9.10
N LYS A 381 4.75 22.58 8.75
CA LYS A 381 4.45 21.24 9.23
C LYS A 381 5.64 20.69 9.99
N TYR A 382 5.38 20.11 11.17
CA TYR A 382 6.40 19.39 11.90
C TYR A 382 5.86 18.11 12.52
N THR A 383 6.70 17.07 12.48
CA THR A 383 6.44 15.76 13.11
C THR A 383 7.36 15.60 14.30
N ARG A 384 6.82 15.19 15.43
CA ARG A 384 7.55 14.86 16.67
C ARG A 384 7.28 13.41 17.08
N ASP A 385 8.12 12.89 17.98
CA ASP A 385 8.03 11.53 18.50
C ASP A 385 8.09 10.49 17.36
N GLN A 386 8.86 10.78 16.30
CA GLN A 386 8.98 9.89 15.15
C GLN A 386 9.54 8.54 15.56
N ILE A 387 8.93 7.46 15.07
CA ILE A 387 9.36 6.08 15.35
C ILE A 387 10.47 5.73 14.37
N VAL A 388 11.70 5.70 14.85
CA VAL A 388 12.90 5.46 14.05
C VAL A 388 13.68 4.26 14.57
N GLU A 389 14.38 3.58 13.68
CA GLU A 389 15.41 2.61 14.00
C GLU A 389 16.76 3.33 14.02
N SER A 390 17.39 3.39 15.19
CA SER A 390 18.72 3.98 15.36
C SER A 390 19.75 2.87 15.52
N GLU A 391 20.90 3.04 14.93
CA GLU A 391 22.04 2.12 15.08
C GLU A 391 22.57 2.12 16.51
N LEU A 392 22.97 0.96 16.97
CA LEU A 392 23.61 0.72 18.26
C LEU A 392 25.03 0.19 18.06
N SER A 393 25.86 0.39 19.08
CA SER A 393 27.17 -0.29 19.13
C SER A 393 26.97 -1.81 19.14
N TYR A 394 27.75 -2.54 18.39
CA TYR A 394 27.77 -4.01 18.35
C TYR A 394 28.00 -4.67 19.74
N LEU A 395 28.54 -3.92 20.70
CA LEU A 395 28.74 -4.38 22.07
C LEU A 395 27.41 -4.51 22.86
N SER A 396 26.30 -3.99 22.33
CA SER A 396 24.99 -4.00 23.01
C SER A 396 24.17 -5.28 22.77
N ASN A 397 24.67 -6.25 22.04
CA ASN A 397 23.96 -7.44 21.51
C ASN A 397 22.79 -7.13 20.55
N TYR A 398 22.59 -5.85 20.20
CA TYR A 398 21.63 -5.41 19.22
C TYR A 398 22.32 -4.52 18.19
N GLN A 399 21.94 -4.62 16.94
CA GLN A 399 22.45 -3.76 15.88
C GLN A 399 21.70 -2.42 15.83
N ARG A 400 20.42 -2.44 16.16
CA ARG A 400 19.54 -1.26 16.12
C ARG A 400 18.56 -1.27 17.30
N VAL A 401 17.98 -0.10 17.58
CA VAL A 401 16.92 0.09 18.56
C VAL A 401 15.79 0.91 17.98
N ILE A 402 14.56 0.55 18.32
CA ILE A 402 13.36 1.31 17.95
C ILE A 402 13.06 2.32 19.06
N ILE A 403 13.04 3.59 18.72
CA ILE A 403 12.77 4.67 19.65
C ILE A 403 11.82 5.71 19.06
N ASN A 404 11.09 6.43 19.93
CA ASN A 404 10.48 7.69 19.55
C ASN A 404 11.55 8.78 19.64
N SER A 405 12.06 9.25 18.52
CA SER A 405 13.09 10.27 18.47
C SER A 405 12.92 11.15 17.24
N GLY A 406 13.42 12.35 17.37
CA GLY A 406 13.48 13.27 16.26
C GLY A 406 12.26 14.17 16.12
N LYS A 407 12.54 15.32 15.51
CA LYS A 407 11.60 16.32 15.08
C LYS A 407 11.96 16.72 13.66
N ILE A 408 11.07 16.49 12.73
CA ILE A 408 11.23 16.91 11.33
C ILE A 408 10.32 18.11 11.10
N SER A 409 10.87 19.18 10.54
CA SER A 409 10.13 20.38 10.14
C SER A 409 10.18 20.54 8.63
N ASN A 410 9.03 20.82 8.04
CA ASN A 410 8.89 21.12 6.62
C ASN A 410 8.05 22.38 6.46
N LYS A 411 8.61 23.41 5.84
CA LYS A 411 7.96 24.70 5.59
C LYS A 411 8.13 25.06 4.12
N GLY A 412 7.09 25.63 3.53
CA GLY A 412 7.18 25.99 2.12
C GLY A 412 5.98 26.78 1.62
N TRP A 413 6.11 27.15 0.36
CA TRP A 413 5.09 27.84 -0.42
C TRP A 413 4.64 26.92 -1.55
N GLU A 414 3.33 26.83 -1.73
CA GLU A 414 2.71 26.20 -2.89
C GLU A 414 2.02 27.30 -3.69
N ILE A 415 2.40 27.44 -4.96
CA ILE A 415 1.86 28.46 -5.84
C ILE A 415 1.34 27.77 -7.10
N SER A 416 0.07 27.96 -7.39
CA SER A 416 -0.58 27.47 -8.62
C SER A 416 -1.17 28.65 -9.36
N VAL A 417 -0.82 28.76 -10.64
CA VAL A 417 -1.41 29.76 -11.55
C VAL A 417 -1.95 29.02 -12.75
N SER A 418 -3.22 29.21 -13.05
CA SER A 418 -3.88 28.65 -14.24
C SER A 418 -4.62 29.74 -15.00
N GLY A 419 -4.63 29.59 -16.32
CA GLY A 419 -5.26 30.61 -17.16
C GLY A 419 -5.78 30.08 -18.49
N VAL A 420 -6.81 30.73 -19.01
CA VAL A 420 -7.35 30.52 -20.36
C VAL A 420 -6.97 31.74 -21.22
N PRO A 421 -5.83 31.70 -21.93
CA PRO A 421 -5.30 32.86 -22.66
C PRO A 421 -6.22 33.27 -23.81
N VAL A 422 -6.85 32.30 -24.46
CA VAL A 422 -7.76 32.54 -25.60
C VAL A 422 -9.08 31.80 -25.36
N LYS A 423 -10.19 32.50 -25.48
CA LYS A 423 -11.53 31.94 -25.43
C LYS A 423 -12.28 32.40 -26.70
N VAL A 424 -12.45 31.49 -27.65
CA VAL A 424 -13.23 31.70 -28.86
C VAL A 424 -14.52 30.88 -28.82
N LYS A 425 -15.55 31.36 -29.53
CA LYS A 425 -16.92 30.84 -29.42
C LYS A 425 -17.08 29.38 -29.87
N ASN A 426 -16.11 28.85 -30.65
CA ASN A 426 -16.15 27.53 -31.28
C ASN A 426 -14.86 26.73 -31.08
N PHE A 427 -14.15 26.96 -29.98
CA PHE A 427 -12.94 26.20 -29.64
C PHE A 427 -13.01 25.69 -28.20
#